data_26e2a1844a0fc9eade26289805a8c382
#
_entry.id   26e2a1844a0fc9eade26289805a8c382
#
_cell.length_a   1.000
_cell.length_b   1.000
_cell.length_c   1.000
_cell.angle_alpha   90.00
_cell.angle_beta   90.00
_cell.angle_gamma   90.00
#
_symmetry.space_group_name_H-M   'P 1'
#
loop_
_entity.id
_entity.type
_entity.pdbx_description
1 polymer ?
#
loop_
_entity_poly.entity_id
_entity_poly.type
_entity_poly.pdbx_seq_one_letter_code
_entity_poly.pdbx_strand_id
1 'polypeptide(L)'
;MLDNLTQRLAKVVKTMRGEARLTEANTAEMLREVRLALLEADVALPAVREFISRVKEKALGEEVISSLSPGQALVGVVQRELGALMGADLGPEASQLSFAQQPPAIILMAGLQGVGKTTTVGKLAKYLREEKKKKVLTVSADVYRPAAIAQLESVTKQVGADFFPSSATDKPVDIALAALDWAKKHYHDVLIIDTAGRLGIDEAMMQEISAVHAAVKPIETLFVVDAMLGQDAINTAKAFNDALPLTGIVLTKLDGDSRGGAALSVRHITGKPIKFAGVSEKLDGLEAFDPQRMANRILGMGDILALVEEARKGVDTKAAADLANKIKVGGKFDMNDFKSQLSQMKKMGGMASLLDKLPAQFQQAAGGANMDQADKQVRRMVGIIDSMTPGERAKPELIKATRKRRIAAGAGVQVQEVNRMLAQYEQMNAMMKKFKGGGMMKMMRGMKGMMPGMR
;
A
#
# COMPACT_ATOMS: atom_id res chain seq x y z
N MET A 1 -2.64 8.96 -5.19
CA MET A 1 -2.72 8.76 -3.72
C MET A 1 -2.11 9.95 -3.01
N LEU A 2 -2.90 10.71 -2.27
CA LEU A 2 -2.48 11.93 -1.54
C LEU A 2 -1.73 13.00 -2.38
N ASP A 3 -1.95 13.01 -3.70
CA ASP A 3 -1.08 13.71 -4.65
C ASP A 3 -1.02 15.23 -4.42
N ASN A 4 -2.14 15.83 -4.06
CA ASN A 4 -2.22 17.28 -3.83
C ASN A 4 -1.41 17.71 -2.60
N LEU A 5 -1.57 16.98 -1.47
CA LEU A 5 -0.79 17.22 -0.25
C LEU A 5 0.70 16.92 -0.49
N THR A 6 1.00 15.80 -1.16
CA THR A 6 2.37 15.40 -1.49
C THR A 6 3.07 16.44 -2.37
N GLN A 7 2.42 16.94 -3.43
CA GLN A 7 3.02 17.93 -4.33
C GLN A 7 3.35 19.24 -3.60
N ARG A 8 2.44 19.71 -2.75
CA ARG A 8 2.65 20.95 -1.97
C ARG A 8 3.75 20.78 -0.93
N LEU A 9 3.70 19.73 -0.14
CA LEU A 9 4.73 19.48 0.87
C LEU A 9 6.10 19.16 0.26
N ALA A 10 6.15 18.45 -0.87
CA ALA A 10 7.40 18.23 -1.59
C ALA A 10 8.04 19.54 -2.08
N LYS A 11 7.23 20.51 -2.51
CA LYS A 11 7.73 21.86 -2.88
C LYS A 11 8.33 22.56 -1.67
N VAL A 12 7.65 22.56 -0.52
CA VAL A 12 8.13 23.15 0.72
C VAL A 12 9.43 22.46 1.19
N VAL A 13 9.47 21.12 1.16
CA VAL A 13 10.67 20.33 1.48
C VAL A 13 11.84 20.68 0.58
N LYS A 14 11.60 20.91 -0.72
CA LYS A 14 12.64 21.33 -1.67
C LYS A 14 13.20 22.71 -1.30
N THR A 15 12.36 23.66 -0.94
CA THR A 15 12.77 24.98 -0.46
C THR A 15 13.56 24.87 0.84
N MET A 16 13.07 24.09 1.83
CA MET A 16 13.76 23.84 3.10
C MET A 16 15.18 23.29 2.89
N ARG A 17 15.35 22.31 2.00
CA ARG A 17 16.65 21.68 1.72
C ARG A 17 17.68 22.65 1.11
N GLY A 18 17.22 23.69 0.41
CA GLY A 18 18.07 24.69 -0.20
C GLY A 18 18.60 25.75 0.78
N GLU A 19 18.02 25.84 1.96
CA GLU A 19 18.40 26.87 2.95
C GLU A 19 19.67 26.49 3.72
N ALA A 20 20.70 27.30 3.53
CA ALA A 20 22.00 27.14 4.22
C ALA A 20 21.97 27.63 5.66
N ARG A 21 21.03 28.54 6.01
CA ARG A 21 20.80 29.07 7.34
C ARG A 21 19.30 29.14 7.62
N LEU A 22 18.91 28.68 8.81
CA LEU A 22 17.55 28.90 9.31
C LEU A 22 17.54 30.18 10.16
N THR A 23 16.65 31.07 9.78
CA THR A 23 16.30 32.26 10.55
C THR A 23 14.89 32.11 11.07
N GLU A 24 14.53 32.84 12.12
CA GLU A 24 13.15 32.81 12.62
C GLU A 24 12.14 33.19 11.53
N ALA A 25 12.50 34.14 10.68
CA ALA A 25 11.66 34.61 9.59
C ALA A 25 11.42 33.53 8.52
N ASN A 26 12.47 32.90 7.97
CA ASN A 26 12.30 31.88 6.92
C ASN A 26 11.68 30.59 7.49
N THR A 27 11.96 30.24 8.73
CA THR A 27 11.31 29.13 9.41
C THR A 27 9.81 29.38 9.58
N ALA A 28 9.41 30.60 9.99
CA ALA A 28 8.01 30.98 10.13
C ALA A 28 7.27 30.92 8.78
N GLU A 29 7.89 31.39 7.70
CA GLU A 29 7.32 31.31 6.36
C GLU A 29 7.13 29.85 5.89
N MET A 30 8.15 29.01 6.04
CA MET A 30 8.08 27.58 5.70
C MET A 30 6.99 26.87 6.51
N LEU A 31 6.88 27.12 7.81
CA LEU A 31 5.84 26.52 8.65
C LEU A 31 4.43 27.03 8.29
N ARG A 32 4.31 28.29 7.80
CA ARG A 32 3.07 28.81 7.27
C ARG A 32 2.63 28.02 6.02
N GLU A 33 3.54 27.75 5.09
CA GLU A 33 3.25 26.95 3.88
C GLU A 33 2.85 25.51 4.25
N VAL A 34 3.54 24.88 5.19
CA VAL A 34 3.17 23.55 5.71
C VAL A 34 1.76 23.58 6.30
N ARG A 35 1.47 24.59 7.13
CA ARG A 35 0.13 24.77 7.73
C ARG A 35 -0.95 24.89 6.67
N LEU A 36 -0.73 25.72 5.63
CA LEU A 36 -1.68 25.89 4.54
C LEU A 36 -1.90 24.58 3.78
N ALA A 37 -0.83 23.84 3.49
CA ALA A 37 -0.94 22.55 2.82
C ALA A 37 -1.77 21.52 3.62
N LEU A 38 -1.58 21.45 4.93
CA LEU A 38 -2.35 20.57 5.81
C LEU A 38 -3.84 20.97 5.89
N LEU A 39 -4.14 22.28 5.99
CA LEU A 39 -5.52 22.76 6.03
C LEU A 39 -6.25 22.53 4.70
N GLU A 40 -5.59 22.74 3.57
CA GLU A 40 -6.16 22.44 2.25
C GLU A 40 -6.36 20.95 2.00
N ALA A 41 -5.58 20.10 2.71
CA ALA A 41 -5.78 18.67 2.73
C ALA A 41 -6.90 18.21 3.68
N ASP A 42 -7.68 19.15 4.24
CA ASP A 42 -8.75 18.90 5.22
C ASP A 42 -8.28 18.26 6.55
N VAL A 43 -7.03 18.54 6.96
CA VAL A 43 -6.56 18.14 8.29
C VAL A 43 -7.26 19.01 9.36
N ALA A 44 -7.69 18.37 10.44
CA ALA A 44 -8.35 19.05 11.57
C ALA A 44 -7.49 20.17 12.13
N LEU A 45 -8.08 21.34 12.35
CA LEU A 45 -7.36 22.50 12.87
C LEU A 45 -6.61 22.24 14.18
N PRO A 46 -7.15 21.49 15.17
CA PRO A 46 -6.41 21.13 16.37
C PRO A 46 -5.13 20.33 16.09
N ALA A 47 -5.23 19.33 15.20
CA ALA A 47 -4.09 18.52 14.78
C ALA A 47 -3.02 19.35 14.07
N VAL A 48 -3.43 20.27 13.19
CA VAL A 48 -2.52 21.19 12.50
C VAL A 48 -1.82 22.13 13.50
N ARG A 49 -2.55 22.68 14.48
CA ARG A 49 -1.97 23.57 15.49
C ARG A 49 -0.93 22.85 16.33
N GLU A 50 -1.24 21.67 16.83
CA GLU A 50 -0.31 20.86 17.62
C GLU A 50 0.93 20.50 16.81
N PHE A 51 0.76 20.03 15.58
CA PHE A 51 1.87 19.71 14.68
C PHE A 51 2.80 20.91 14.46
N ILE A 52 2.26 22.06 14.09
CA ILE A 52 3.05 23.27 13.85
C ILE A 52 3.78 23.74 15.14
N SER A 53 3.13 23.64 16.30
CA SER A 53 3.77 23.97 17.59
C SER A 53 4.96 23.07 17.88
N ARG A 54 4.80 21.75 17.73
CA ARG A 54 5.88 20.76 17.94
C ARG A 54 7.04 20.95 16.97
N VAL A 55 6.72 21.17 15.67
CA VAL A 55 7.77 21.42 14.67
C VAL A 55 8.52 22.71 14.97
N LYS A 56 7.81 23.81 15.34
CA LYS A 56 8.43 25.07 15.68
C LYS A 56 9.38 24.95 16.88
N GLU A 57 8.95 24.29 17.94
CA GLU A 57 9.76 24.05 19.14
C GLU A 57 11.05 23.29 18.79
N LYS A 58 10.95 22.20 18.04
CA LYS A 58 12.10 21.39 17.65
C LYS A 58 12.98 22.05 16.59
N ALA A 59 12.41 22.87 15.70
CA ALA A 59 13.16 23.63 14.70
C ALA A 59 14.08 24.69 15.33
N LEU A 60 13.70 25.25 16.48
CA LEU A 60 14.49 26.20 17.26
C LEU A 60 15.45 25.48 18.22
N GLY A 61 15.42 24.16 18.27
CA GLY A 61 16.30 23.36 19.10
C GLY A 61 17.75 23.32 18.58
N GLU A 62 18.68 23.04 19.50
CA GLU A 62 20.13 23.05 19.25
C GLU A 62 20.55 22.08 18.14
N GLU A 63 19.88 20.92 18.00
CA GLU A 63 20.14 19.92 16.95
C GLU A 63 20.01 20.49 15.53
N VAL A 64 19.02 21.36 15.30
CA VAL A 64 18.78 21.97 13.99
C VAL A 64 19.69 23.16 13.75
N ILE A 65 19.85 24.01 14.76
CA ILE A 65 20.67 25.24 14.66
C ILE A 65 22.13 24.91 14.50
N SER A 66 22.66 23.90 15.21
CA SER A 66 24.05 23.47 15.16
C SER A 66 24.39 22.53 13.99
N SER A 67 23.40 22.11 13.23
CA SER A 67 23.58 21.20 12.09
C SER A 67 24.38 21.84 10.95
N LEU A 68 25.23 21.04 10.29
CA LEU A 68 25.95 21.45 9.06
C LEU A 68 24.99 21.73 7.88
N SER A 69 23.78 21.21 7.92
CA SER A 69 22.71 21.44 6.94
C SER A 69 21.37 21.67 7.63
N PRO A 70 21.13 22.87 8.17
CA PRO A 70 19.93 23.17 8.96
C PRO A 70 18.60 22.91 8.23
N GLY A 71 18.55 23.22 6.94
CA GLY A 71 17.37 22.94 6.14
C GLY A 71 17.05 21.44 6.03
N GLN A 72 18.05 20.59 5.92
CA GLN A 72 17.85 19.13 5.93
C GLN A 72 17.44 18.61 7.31
N ALA A 73 18.01 19.17 8.36
CA ALA A 73 17.62 18.85 9.74
C ALA A 73 16.16 19.22 10.00
N LEU A 74 15.69 20.39 9.54
CA LEU A 74 14.30 20.80 9.64
C LEU A 74 13.36 19.86 8.88
N VAL A 75 13.72 19.40 7.67
CA VAL A 75 12.95 18.38 6.95
C VAL A 75 12.82 17.10 7.77
N GLY A 76 13.91 16.67 8.43
CA GLY A 76 13.89 15.53 9.34
C GLY A 76 12.96 15.73 10.55
N VAL A 77 12.89 16.93 11.09
CA VAL A 77 11.93 17.29 12.16
C VAL A 77 10.50 17.17 11.64
N VAL A 78 10.18 17.79 10.51
CA VAL A 78 8.84 17.72 9.88
C VAL A 78 8.43 16.27 9.61
N GLN A 79 9.34 15.45 9.08
CA GLN A 79 9.11 14.03 8.83
C GLN A 79 8.77 13.25 10.10
N ARG A 80 9.57 13.41 11.16
CA ARG A 80 9.34 12.73 12.45
C ARG A 80 8.02 13.14 13.07
N GLU A 81 7.72 14.44 13.09
CA GLU A 81 6.47 14.94 13.66
C GLU A 81 5.23 14.52 12.85
N LEU A 82 5.36 14.44 11.52
CA LEU A 82 4.29 13.91 10.67
C LEU A 82 4.07 12.42 10.94
N GLY A 83 5.15 11.64 11.11
CA GLY A 83 5.06 10.25 11.52
C GLY A 83 4.41 10.10 12.91
N ALA A 84 4.80 10.92 13.88
CA ALA A 84 4.21 10.92 15.22
C ALA A 84 2.71 11.28 15.19
N LEU A 85 2.31 12.27 14.37
CA LEU A 85 0.90 12.61 14.19
C LEU A 85 0.08 11.41 13.68
N MET A 86 0.68 10.51 12.90
CA MET A 86 0.08 9.27 12.40
C MET A 86 0.26 8.06 13.33
N GLY A 87 0.97 8.21 14.44
CA GLY A 87 1.09 7.16 15.44
C GLY A 87 2.47 6.48 15.53
N ALA A 88 3.51 7.03 14.91
CA ALA A 88 4.87 6.49 15.04
C ALA A 88 5.40 6.54 16.50
N ASP A 89 4.85 7.42 17.31
CA ASP A 89 5.12 7.57 18.74
C ASP A 89 4.58 6.42 19.60
N LEU A 90 3.61 5.66 19.10
CA LEU A 90 3.02 4.51 19.81
C LEU A 90 3.87 3.23 19.71
N GLY A 91 4.89 3.25 18.88
CA GLY A 91 5.74 2.09 18.59
C GLY A 91 5.14 1.11 17.56
N PRO A 92 5.98 0.20 17.02
CA PRO A 92 5.60 -0.67 15.91
C PRO A 92 4.56 -1.73 16.29
N GLU A 93 4.44 -2.08 17.56
CA GLU A 93 3.48 -3.10 18.03
C GLU A 93 2.05 -2.55 18.07
N ALA A 94 1.87 -1.25 18.28
CA ALA A 94 0.54 -0.64 18.37
C ALA A 94 -0.26 -0.77 17.06
N SER A 95 0.42 -0.77 15.91
CA SER A 95 -0.21 -0.94 14.58
C SER A 95 -0.49 -2.41 14.24
N GLN A 96 -0.07 -3.38 15.06
CA GLN A 96 -0.33 -4.79 14.82
C GLN A 96 -1.65 -5.24 15.43
N LEU A 97 -2.24 -6.31 14.86
CA LEU A 97 -3.39 -6.96 15.46
C LEU A 97 -2.96 -7.79 16.66
N SER A 98 -3.74 -7.72 17.73
CA SER A 98 -3.54 -8.57 18.89
C SER A 98 -4.24 -9.93 18.70
N PHE A 99 -3.52 -10.99 19.03
CA PHE A 99 -4.04 -12.36 19.11
C PHE A 99 -3.85 -12.94 20.51
N ALA A 100 -3.62 -12.09 21.52
CA ALA A 100 -3.28 -12.50 22.89
C ALA A 100 -4.51 -12.97 23.67
N GLN A 101 -5.30 -13.88 23.08
CA GLN A 101 -6.43 -14.55 23.76
C GLN A 101 -6.59 -15.98 23.24
N GLN A 102 -7.41 -16.78 23.95
CA GLN A 102 -7.76 -18.11 23.44
C GLN A 102 -8.56 -17.98 22.14
N PRO A 103 -8.25 -18.81 21.13
CA PRO A 103 -8.97 -18.79 19.85
C PRO A 103 -10.48 -19.07 20.02
N PRO A 104 -11.30 -18.43 19.19
CA PRO A 104 -10.94 -17.50 18.13
C PRO A 104 -10.65 -16.10 18.67
N ALA A 105 -9.65 -15.40 18.08
CA ALA A 105 -9.52 -13.95 18.24
C ALA A 105 -10.65 -13.26 17.50
N ILE A 106 -11.42 -12.46 18.22
CA ILE A 106 -12.63 -11.80 17.66
C ILE A 106 -12.26 -10.39 17.22
N ILE A 107 -12.53 -10.08 15.94
CA ILE A 107 -12.35 -8.76 15.34
C ILE A 107 -13.73 -8.22 14.96
N LEU A 108 -14.11 -7.09 15.53
CA LEU A 108 -15.35 -6.38 15.22
C LEU A 108 -15.06 -5.21 14.29
N MET A 109 -15.77 -5.13 13.17
CA MET A 109 -15.64 -4.05 12.21
C MET A 109 -16.75 -3.02 12.41
N ALA A 110 -16.40 -1.77 12.70
CA ALA A 110 -17.33 -0.68 12.94
C ALA A 110 -17.12 0.48 11.96
N GLY A 111 -18.16 1.23 11.63
CA GLY A 111 -18.10 2.38 10.73
C GLY A 111 -19.39 2.64 9.96
N LEU A 112 -19.48 3.77 9.25
CA LEU A 112 -20.65 4.16 8.46
C LEU A 112 -20.87 3.27 7.22
N GLN A 113 -22.03 3.43 6.59
CA GLN A 113 -22.32 2.80 5.30
C GLN A 113 -21.42 3.36 4.20
N GLY A 114 -20.97 2.50 3.28
CA GLY A 114 -20.18 2.91 2.12
C GLY A 114 -18.69 3.18 2.39
N VAL A 115 -18.23 3.10 3.65
CA VAL A 115 -16.80 3.28 3.99
C VAL A 115 -15.94 2.06 3.66
N GLY A 116 -16.53 0.97 3.18
CA GLY A 116 -15.78 -0.22 2.74
C GLY A 116 -15.58 -1.29 3.80
N LYS A 117 -16.40 -1.38 4.85
CA LYS A 117 -16.32 -2.42 5.89
C LYS A 117 -16.29 -3.84 5.32
N THR A 118 -17.33 -4.23 4.59
CA THR A 118 -17.48 -5.58 4.01
C THR A 118 -16.31 -5.96 3.12
N THR A 119 -15.84 -5.03 2.27
CA THR A 119 -14.66 -5.25 1.44
C THR A 119 -13.40 -5.40 2.28
N THR A 120 -13.29 -4.61 3.36
CA THR A 120 -12.17 -4.69 4.30
C THR A 120 -12.15 -6.03 5.04
N VAL A 121 -13.31 -6.58 5.44
CA VAL A 121 -13.39 -7.93 6.02
C VAL A 121 -12.77 -8.96 5.08
N GLY A 122 -13.12 -8.94 3.79
CA GLY A 122 -12.53 -9.85 2.81
C GLY A 122 -11.02 -9.68 2.64
N LYS A 123 -10.55 -8.43 2.54
CA LYS A 123 -9.12 -8.13 2.45
C LYS A 123 -8.35 -8.57 3.70
N LEU A 124 -8.92 -8.31 4.87
CA LEU A 124 -8.35 -8.69 6.15
C LEU A 124 -8.32 -10.22 6.31
N ALA A 125 -9.38 -10.92 5.90
CA ALA A 125 -9.43 -12.39 5.89
C ALA A 125 -8.33 -12.96 4.98
N LYS A 126 -8.12 -12.38 3.79
CA LYS A 126 -7.02 -12.76 2.89
C LYS A 126 -5.66 -12.55 3.55
N TYR A 127 -5.40 -11.35 4.10
CA TYR A 127 -4.17 -11.02 4.80
C TYR A 127 -3.87 -12.00 5.94
N LEU A 128 -4.87 -12.30 6.78
CA LEU A 128 -4.72 -13.21 7.91
C LEU A 128 -4.42 -14.65 7.47
N ARG A 129 -5.02 -15.11 6.37
CA ARG A 129 -4.76 -16.45 5.82
C ARG A 129 -3.40 -16.55 5.15
N GLU A 130 -3.07 -15.59 4.28
CA GLU A 130 -1.87 -15.67 3.45
C GLU A 130 -0.60 -15.27 4.20
N GLU A 131 -0.65 -14.19 4.99
CA GLU A 131 0.53 -13.66 5.70
C GLU A 131 0.66 -14.22 7.12
N LYS A 132 -0.47 -14.39 7.84
CA LYS A 132 -0.46 -14.85 9.25
C LYS A 132 -0.78 -16.34 9.41
N LYS A 133 -1.13 -17.04 8.31
CA LYS A 133 -1.46 -18.47 8.28
C LYS A 133 -2.57 -18.86 9.27
N LYS A 134 -3.57 -17.97 9.43
CA LYS A 134 -4.70 -18.17 10.35
C LYS A 134 -5.90 -18.76 9.62
N LYS A 135 -6.65 -19.65 10.32
CA LYS A 135 -7.96 -20.12 9.88
C LYS A 135 -9.01 -19.09 10.27
N VAL A 136 -9.67 -18.48 9.27
CA VAL A 136 -10.55 -17.32 9.46
C VAL A 136 -11.98 -17.70 9.16
N LEU A 137 -12.88 -17.34 10.07
CA LEU A 137 -14.33 -17.31 9.87
C LEU A 137 -14.80 -15.86 9.75
N THR A 138 -15.69 -15.58 8.81
CA THR A 138 -16.36 -14.29 8.68
C THR A 138 -17.85 -14.45 8.88
N VAL A 139 -18.50 -13.42 9.39
CA VAL A 139 -19.96 -13.37 9.56
C VAL A 139 -20.45 -11.95 9.32
N SER A 140 -21.63 -11.81 8.69
CA SER A 140 -22.33 -10.54 8.57
C SER A 140 -23.41 -10.41 9.62
N ALA A 141 -23.31 -9.38 10.44
CA ALA A 141 -24.37 -8.93 11.34
C ALA A 141 -25.17 -7.74 10.75
N ASP A 142 -24.94 -7.39 9.46
CA ASP A 142 -25.72 -6.38 8.74
C ASP A 142 -27.04 -6.98 8.22
N VAL A 143 -28.00 -7.10 9.09
CA VAL A 143 -29.33 -7.66 8.79
C VAL A 143 -30.22 -6.71 7.98
N TYR A 144 -29.87 -5.43 7.90
CA TYR A 144 -30.67 -4.42 7.19
C TYR A 144 -30.46 -4.45 5.67
N ARG A 145 -29.38 -5.07 5.23
CA ARG A 145 -29.03 -5.15 3.81
C ARG A 145 -28.73 -6.60 3.40
N PRO A 146 -29.74 -7.35 2.94
CA PRO A 146 -29.52 -8.74 2.51
C PRO A 146 -28.43 -8.89 1.44
N ALA A 147 -28.30 -7.89 0.57
CA ALA A 147 -27.23 -7.87 -0.41
C ALA A 147 -25.81 -7.78 0.23
N ALA A 148 -25.66 -7.18 1.41
CA ALA A 148 -24.37 -7.13 2.11
C ALA A 148 -23.95 -8.52 2.64
N ILE A 149 -24.93 -9.33 3.10
CA ILE A 149 -24.68 -10.72 3.52
C ILE A 149 -24.15 -11.54 2.33
N ALA A 150 -24.85 -11.49 1.18
CA ALA A 150 -24.43 -12.18 -0.03
C ALA A 150 -23.09 -11.67 -0.57
N GLN A 151 -22.86 -10.36 -0.47
CA GLN A 151 -21.57 -9.75 -0.85
C GLN A 151 -20.43 -10.29 0.00
N LEU A 152 -20.59 -10.33 1.34
CA LEU A 152 -19.57 -10.84 2.24
C LEU A 152 -19.30 -12.33 1.98
N GLU A 153 -20.35 -13.14 1.78
CA GLU A 153 -20.20 -14.56 1.42
C GLU A 153 -19.38 -14.73 0.14
N SER A 154 -19.71 -13.97 -0.90
CA SER A 154 -18.99 -14.02 -2.19
C SER A 154 -17.51 -13.66 -2.02
N VAL A 155 -17.22 -12.56 -1.34
CA VAL A 155 -15.85 -12.09 -1.09
C VAL A 155 -15.08 -13.09 -0.24
N THR A 156 -15.71 -13.66 0.81
CA THR A 156 -15.09 -14.66 1.68
C THR A 156 -14.71 -15.92 0.90
N LYS A 157 -15.59 -16.41 0.02
CA LYS A 157 -15.31 -17.55 -0.87
C LYS A 157 -14.15 -17.26 -1.81
N GLN A 158 -14.08 -16.05 -2.39
CA GLN A 158 -12.99 -15.66 -3.30
C GLN A 158 -11.61 -15.70 -2.62
N VAL A 159 -11.53 -15.32 -1.35
CA VAL A 159 -10.29 -15.37 -0.58
C VAL A 159 -10.07 -16.73 0.09
N GLY A 160 -11.02 -17.68 -0.06
CA GLY A 160 -10.97 -19.03 0.48
C GLY A 160 -11.04 -19.09 2.01
N ALA A 161 -11.63 -18.10 2.68
CA ALA A 161 -11.97 -18.15 4.10
C ALA A 161 -13.33 -18.82 4.31
N ASP A 162 -13.66 -19.17 5.56
CA ASP A 162 -14.93 -19.74 5.91
C ASP A 162 -15.97 -18.63 6.21
N PHE A 163 -17.21 -18.85 5.80
CA PHE A 163 -18.34 -17.93 6.04
C PHE A 163 -19.40 -18.59 6.90
N PHE A 164 -19.83 -17.91 7.95
CA PHE A 164 -20.97 -18.32 8.75
C PHE A 164 -22.27 -17.71 8.18
N PRO A 165 -23.26 -18.53 7.79
CA PRO A 165 -24.49 -18.03 7.19
C PRO A 165 -25.32 -17.25 8.24
N SER A 166 -25.86 -16.11 7.83
CA SER A 166 -26.75 -15.28 8.63
C SER A 166 -28.00 -14.91 7.82
N SER A 167 -29.08 -14.57 8.51
CA SER A 167 -30.33 -14.16 7.89
C SER A 167 -30.72 -12.74 8.31
N ALA A 168 -31.36 -12.02 7.41
CA ALA A 168 -31.93 -10.70 7.69
C ALA A 168 -33.04 -10.71 8.77
N THR A 169 -33.58 -11.88 9.13
CA THR A 169 -34.59 -12.05 10.18
C THR A 169 -33.99 -12.25 11.58
N ASP A 170 -32.70 -12.53 11.65
CA ASP A 170 -32.01 -12.80 12.91
C ASP A 170 -31.56 -11.50 13.59
N LYS A 171 -31.36 -11.55 14.90
CA LYS A 171 -30.81 -10.41 15.64
C LYS A 171 -29.27 -10.39 15.51
N PRO A 172 -28.62 -9.20 15.30
CA PRO A 172 -27.18 -9.09 15.17
C PRO A 172 -26.39 -9.74 16.30
N VAL A 173 -26.87 -9.63 17.55
CA VAL A 173 -26.23 -10.24 18.74
C VAL A 173 -26.30 -11.77 18.66
N ASP A 174 -27.45 -12.33 18.28
CA ASP A 174 -27.63 -13.78 18.19
C ASP A 174 -26.77 -14.38 17.07
N ILE A 175 -26.69 -13.70 15.93
CA ILE A 175 -25.77 -14.05 14.81
C ILE A 175 -24.33 -14.10 15.30
N ALA A 176 -23.89 -13.05 16.00
CA ALA A 176 -22.51 -12.95 16.46
C ALA A 176 -22.16 -14.05 17.49
N LEU A 177 -23.06 -14.36 18.42
CA LEU A 177 -22.87 -15.43 19.40
C LEU A 177 -22.89 -16.83 18.75
N ALA A 178 -23.78 -17.07 17.80
CA ALA A 178 -23.83 -18.33 17.06
C ALA A 178 -22.56 -18.55 16.21
N ALA A 179 -22.07 -17.48 15.55
CA ALA A 179 -20.82 -17.53 14.79
C ALA A 179 -19.61 -17.80 15.71
N LEU A 180 -19.60 -17.21 16.91
CA LEU A 180 -18.56 -17.46 17.92
C LEU A 180 -18.54 -18.91 18.39
N ASP A 181 -19.72 -19.46 18.71
CA ASP A 181 -19.85 -20.87 19.09
C ASP A 181 -19.39 -21.81 17.95
N TRP A 182 -19.82 -21.51 16.73
CA TRP A 182 -19.38 -22.23 15.54
C TRP A 182 -17.86 -22.16 15.35
N ALA A 183 -17.26 -20.96 15.48
CA ALA A 183 -15.82 -20.77 15.34
C ALA A 183 -15.01 -21.59 16.35
N LYS A 184 -15.48 -21.68 17.60
CA LYS A 184 -14.89 -22.53 18.65
C LYS A 184 -14.97 -24.00 18.30
N LYS A 185 -16.15 -24.49 17.89
CA LYS A 185 -16.38 -25.91 17.55
C LYS A 185 -15.60 -26.37 16.33
N HIS A 186 -15.29 -25.45 15.39
CA HIS A 186 -14.59 -25.77 14.16
C HIS A 186 -13.12 -25.30 14.17
N TYR A 187 -12.60 -24.92 15.35
CA TYR A 187 -11.18 -24.57 15.55
C TYR A 187 -10.71 -23.45 14.60
N HIS A 188 -11.47 -22.35 14.51
CA HIS A 188 -11.00 -21.17 13.83
C HIS A 188 -10.08 -20.36 14.74
N ASP A 189 -9.01 -19.80 14.15
CA ASP A 189 -8.10 -18.91 14.87
C ASP A 189 -8.68 -17.51 15.05
N VAL A 190 -9.46 -17.06 14.07
CA VAL A 190 -10.01 -15.69 14.02
C VAL A 190 -11.45 -15.71 13.55
N LEU A 191 -12.29 -14.92 14.22
CA LEU A 191 -13.65 -14.57 13.81
C LEU A 191 -13.71 -13.08 13.48
N ILE A 192 -14.10 -12.72 12.24
CA ILE A 192 -14.33 -11.33 11.84
C ILE A 192 -15.82 -11.09 11.70
N ILE A 193 -16.34 -10.10 12.42
CA ILE A 193 -17.75 -9.72 12.44
C ILE A 193 -17.91 -8.40 11.68
N ASP A 194 -18.63 -8.43 10.54
CA ASP A 194 -19.05 -7.24 9.79
C ASP A 194 -20.34 -6.70 10.36
N THR A 195 -20.35 -5.46 10.85
CA THR A 195 -21.55 -4.84 11.42
C THR A 195 -22.28 -3.99 10.40
N ALA A 196 -23.55 -3.73 10.67
CA ALA A 196 -24.34 -2.77 9.91
C ALA A 196 -23.68 -1.38 9.92
N GLY A 197 -23.89 -0.64 8.85
CA GLY A 197 -23.56 0.77 8.78
C GLY A 197 -24.77 1.54 8.26
N ARG A 198 -25.02 2.72 8.82
CA ARG A 198 -26.02 3.66 8.31
C ARG A 198 -25.36 4.86 7.66
N LEU A 199 -26.12 5.65 6.92
CA LEU A 199 -25.61 6.84 6.22
C LEU A 199 -25.13 7.93 7.18
N GLY A 200 -25.65 7.95 8.40
CA GLY A 200 -25.26 8.87 9.46
C GLY A 200 -25.17 8.17 10.80
N ILE A 201 -24.69 8.91 11.79
CA ILE A 201 -24.63 8.44 13.17
C ILE A 201 -26.04 8.55 13.76
N ASP A 202 -26.60 7.43 14.20
CA ASP A 202 -27.83 7.42 14.99
C ASP A 202 -27.65 6.57 16.25
N GLU A 203 -28.43 6.88 17.27
CA GLU A 203 -28.33 6.26 18.59
C GLU A 203 -28.66 4.76 18.53
N ALA A 204 -29.65 4.35 17.72
CA ALA A 204 -30.06 2.96 17.62
C ALA A 204 -28.94 2.08 17.02
N MET A 205 -28.23 2.58 15.99
CA MET A 205 -27.06 1.91 15.42
C MET A 205 -25.94 1.77 16.46
N MET A 206 -25.65 2.84 17.21
CA MET A 206 -24.58 2.82 18.21
C MET A 206 -24.91 1.86 19.35
N GLN A 207 -26.15 1.81 19.80
CA GLN A 207 -26.63 0.84 20.80
C GLN A 207 -26.53 -0.60 20.29
N GLU A 208 -26.89 -0.86 19.04
CA GLU A 208 -26.80 -2.19 18.42
C GLU A 208 -25.36 -2.68 18.36
N ILE A 209 -24.43 -1.85 17.83
CA ILE A 209 -23.03 -2.24 17.74
C ILE A 209 -22.43 -2.43 19.15
N SER A 210 -22.80 -1.58 20.12
CA SER A 210 -22.38 -1.71 21.51
C SER A 210 -22.90 -2.99 22.15
N ALA A 211 -24.12 -3.41 21.84
CA ALA A 211 -24.70 -4.67 22.31
C ALA A 211 -23.95 -5.88 21.72
N VAL A 212 -23.64 -5.87 20.43
CA VAL A 212 -22.80 -6.90 19.79
C VAL A 212 -21.41 -6.95 20.44
N HIS A 213 -20.78 -5.79 20.61
CA HIS A 213 -19.46 -5.69 21.26
C HIS A 213 -19.49 -6.28 22.67
N ALA A 214 -20.46 -5.91 23.50
CA ALA A 214 -20.60 -6.41 24.88
C ALA A 214 -20.81 -7.93 24.93
N ALA A 215 -21.55 -8.49 23.97
CA ALA A 215 -21.86 -9.92 23.90
C ALA A 215 -20.64 -10.77 23.51
N VAL A 216 -19.85 -10.35 22.51
CA VAL A 216 -18.75 -11.17 21.99
C VAL A 216 -17.38 -10.78 22.56
N LYS A 217 -17.25 -9.61 23.20
CA LYS A 217 -16.02 -9.07 23.81
C LYS A 217 -14.81 -9.19 22.87
N PRO A 218 -14.82 -8.49 21.74
CA PRO A 218 -13.76 -8.60 20.74
C PRO A 218 -12.42 -8.14 21.31
N ILE A 219 -11.33 -8.80 20.90
CA ILE A 219 -9.98 -8.33 21.22
C ILE A 219 -9.59 -7.12 20.37
N GLU A 220 -10.18 -7.02 19.17
CA GLU A 220 -9.98 -5.90 18.26
C GLU A 220 -11.34 -5.32 17.84
N THR A 221 -11.49 -4.02 18.03
CA THR A 221 -12.61 -3.24 17.49
C THR A 221 -12.03 -2.22 16.53
N LEU A 222 -12.15 -2.52 15.22
CA LEU A 222 -11.55 -1.72 14.17
C LEU A 222 -12.55 -0.73 13.59
N PHE A 223 -12.24 0.55 13.70
CA PHE A 223 -13.00 1.60 13.07
C PHE A 223 -12.56 1.79 11.62
N VAL A 224 -13.47 1.52 10.69
CA VAL A 224 -13.24 1.68 9.25
C VAL A 224 -13.73 3.03 8.81
N VAL A 225 -12.83 3.80 8.20
CA VAL A 225 -13.12 5.17 7.74
C VAL A 225 -12.62 5.37 6.32
N ASP A 226 -13.42 6.08 5.53
CA ASP A 226 -13.08 6.48 4.17
C ASP A 226 -12.13 7.69 4.21
N ALA A 227 -10.96 7.56 3.62
CA ALA A 227 -9.97 8.63 3.57
C ALA A 227 -10.41 9.84 2.71
N MET A 228 -11.46 9.68 1.89
CA MET A 228 -12.04 10.76 1.10
C MET A 228 -13.02 11.64 1.89
N LEU A 229 -13.50 11.17 3.06
CA LEU A 229 -14.33 11.97 3.94
C LEU A 229 -13.45 13.01 4.64
N GLY A 230 -13.68 14.28 4.39
CA GLY A 230 -12.97 15.39 5.03
C GLY A 230 -13.32 15.55 6.52
N GLN A 231 -13.87 16.72 6.89
CA GLN A 231 -14.24 17.01 8.30
C GLN A 231 -15.32 16.08 8.87
N ASP A 232 -16.17 15.46 8.05
CA ASP A 232 -17.21 14.53 8.51
C ASP A 232 -16.60 13.24 9.12
N ALA A 233 -15.42 12.83 8.65
CA ALA A 233 -14.69 11.71 9.24
C ALA A 233 -14.34 11.97 10.72
N ILE A 234 -14.11 13.22 11.08
CA ILE A 234 -13.73 13.67 12.42
C ILE A 234 -14.89 13.47 13.40
N ASN A 235 -16.07 13.99 13.04
CA ASN A 235 -17.27 13.88 13.88
C ASN A 235 -17.66 12.40 14.04
N THR A 236 -17.57 11.64 12.96
CA THR A 236 -17.83 10.21 12.97
C THR A 236 -16.86 9.46 13.88
N ALA A 237 -15.56 9.72 13.74
CA ALA A 237 -14.52 9.09 14.55
C ALA A 237 -14.71 9.36 16.04
N LYS A 238 -15.05 10.60 16.40
CA LYS A 238 -15.35 10.97 17.78
C LYS A 238 -16.53 10.17 18.34
N ALA A 239 -17.65 10.15 17.64
CA ALA A 239 -18.85 9.45 18.11
C ALA A 239 -18.61 7.94 18.29
N PHE A 240 -17.92 7.29 17.34
CA PHE A 240 -17.56 5.87 17.48
C PHE A 240 -16.58 5.64 18.63
N ASN A 241 -15.61 6.53 18.84
CA ASN A 241 -14.64 6.40 19.94
C ASN A 241 -15.27 6.62 21.32
N ASP A 242 -16.31 7.48 21.39
CA ASP A 242 -17.04 7.72 22.63
C ASP A 242 -17.98 6.55 22.98
N ALA A 243 -18.50 5.83 21.98
CA ALA A 243 -19.45 4.75 22.17
C ALA A 243 -18.82 3.34 22.26
N LEU A 244 -17.62 3.15 21.68
CA LEU A 244 -16.96 1.84 21.57
C LEU A 244 -15.49 1.94 22.00
N PRO A 245 -14.96 0.93 22.71
CA PRO A 245 -13.55 0.84 23.01
C PRO A 245 -12.77 0.44 21.75
N LEU A 246 -12.55 1.41 20.86
CA LEU A 246 -11.78 1.17 19.62
C LEU A 246 -10.35 0.76 19.95
N THR A 247 -9.82 -0.20 19.19
CA THR A 247 -8.43 -0.68 19.31
C THR A 247 -7.55 -0.24 18.15
N GLY A 248 -8.16 0.13 17.02
CA GLY A 248 -7.43 0.58 15.84
C GLY A 248 -8.33 1.12 14.75
N ILE A 249 -7.70 1.72 13.77
CA ILE A 249 -8.32 2.38 12.61
C ILE A 249 -7.91 1.64 11.34
N VAL A 250 -8.84 1.50 10.41
CA VAL A 250 -8.58 1.07 9.04
C VAL A 250 -8.98 2.19 8.09
N LEU A 251 -8.00 2.72 7.37
CA LEU A 251 -8.23 3.71 6.32
C LEU A 251 -8.56 3.00 5.01
N THR A 252 -9.62 3.43 4.34
CA THR A 252 -10.01 2.89 3.03
C THR A 252 -9.93 3.95 1.94
N LYS A 253 -9.97 3.53 0.68
CA LYS A 253 -10.02 4.38 -0.51
C LYS A 253 -8.84 5.37 -0.63
N LEU A 254 -7.66 4.98 -0.14
CA LEU A 254 -6.45 5.78 -0.29
C LEU A 254 -5.96 5.85 -1.75
N ASP A 255 -6.45 4.95 -2.61
CA ASP A 255 -6.24 4.96 -4.07
C ASP A 255 -7.06 6.02 -4.81
N GLY A 256 -8.09 6.55 -4.18
CA GLY A 256 -8.88 7.64 -4.71
C GLY A 256 -8.17 9.01 -4.66
N ASP A 257 -8.83 10.03 -5.16
CA ASP A 257 -8.34 11.43 -5.11
C ASP A 257 -8.58 12.04 -3.72
N SER A 258 -8.09 11.35 -2.68
CA SER A 258 -8.23 11.81 -1.29
C SER A 258 -7.19 12.88 -0.98
N ARG A 259 -7.62 13.93 -0.28
CA ARG A 259 -6.72 14.98 0.23
C ARG A 259 -5.84 14.51 1.37
N GLY A 260 -6.15 13.35 1.96
CA GLY A 260 -5.34 12.67 2.99
C GLY A 260 -5.46 13.20 4.41
N GLY A 261 -6.15 14.30 4.61
CA GLY A 261 -6.30 14.92 5.92
C GLY A 261 -7.09 14.09 6.92
N ALA A 262 -8.03 13.27 6.43
CA ALA A 262 -8.80 12.38 7.30
C ALA A 262 -7.90 11.41 8.09
N ALA A 263 -6.86 10.86 7.45
CA ALA A 263 -5.91 9.95 8.09
C ALA A 263 -5.22 10.60 9.31
N LEU A 264 -4.73 11.83 9.12
CA LEU A 264 -4.06 12.59 10.16
C LEU A 264 -5.01 13.00 11.29
N SER A 265 -6.24 13.36 10.92
CA SER A 265 -7.25 13.88 11.85
C SER A 265 -7.87 12.79 12.71
N VAL A 266 -8.24 11.65 12.12
CA VAL A 266 -8.93 10.57 12.82
C VAL A 266 -8.05 9.96 13.91
N ARG A 267 -6.75 9.76 13.64
CA ARG A 267 -5.80 9.31 14.66
C ARG A 267 -5.67 10.31 15.80
N HIS A 268 -5.53 11.60 15.47
CA HIS A 268 -5.39 12.65 16.47
C HIS A 268 -6.59 12.71 17.42
N ILE A 269 -7.81 12.56 16.89
CA ILE A 269 -9.06 12.65 17.66
C ILE A 269 -9.33 11.41 18.48
N THR A 270 -9.10 10.21 17.90
CA THR A 270 -9.37 8.95 18.62
C THR A 270 -8.24 8.53 19.54
N GLY A 271 -7.04 9.00 19.31
CA GLY A 271 -5.83 8.52 20.00
C GLY A 271 -5.46 7.07 19.63
N LYS A 272 -6.19 6.44 18.68
CA LYS A 272 -6.00 5.03 18.32
C LYS A 272 -5.04 4.87 17.14
N PRO A 273 -4.24 3.79 17.10
CA PRO A 273 -3.31 3.54 16.00
C PRO A 273 -4.06 3.24 14.71
N ILE A 274 -3.50 3.68 13.59
CA ILE A 274 -3.93 3.19 12.29
C ILE A 274 -3.24 1.85 12.07
N LYS A 275 -4.02 0.79 11.84
CA LYS A 275 -3.50 -0.57 11.67
C LYS A 275 -3.37 -0.97 10.21
N PHE A 276 -4.31 -0.55 9.37
CA PHE A 276 -4.33 -0.91 7.95
C PHE A 276 -4.70 0.27 7.06
N ALA A 277 -4.22 0.18 5.82
CA ALA A 277 -4.51 1.08 4.73
C ALA A 277 -5.04 0.31 3.51
N GLY A 278 -6.22 0.67 3.02
CA GLY A 278 -6.79 0.17 1.77
C GLY A 278 -6.30 1.02 0.60
N VAL A 279 -5.43 0.45 -0.22
CA VAL A 279 -4.68 1.13 -1.28
C VAL A 279 -5.15 0.78 -2.70
N SER A 280 -6.13 -0.09 -2.83
CA SER A 280 -6.81 -0.39 -4.09
C SER A 280 -8.16 -1.06 -3.82
N GLU A 281 -9.06 -1.09 -4.81
CA GLU A 281 -10.34 -1.80 -4.72
C GLU A 281 -10.19 -3.32 -4.68
N LYS A 282 -9.08 -3.86 -5.19
CA LYS A 282 -8.81 -5.30 -5.27
C LYS A 282 -8.61 -5.92 -3.88
N LEU A 283 -8.86 -7.23 -3.76
CA LEU A 283 -8.77 -7.97 -2.50
C LEU A 283 -7.33 -8.10 -1.95
N ASP A 284 -6.32 -7.81 -2.74
CA ASP A 284 -4.92 -7.71 -2.32
C ASP A 284 -4.49 -6.29 -1.92
N GLY A 285 -5.41 -5.31 -2.02
CA GLY A 285 -5.15 -3.91 -1.74
C GLY A 285 -5.31 -3.54 -0.25
N LEU A 286 -4.83 -4.35 0.69
CA LEU A 286 -4.73 -4.01 2.11
C LEU A 286 -3.27 -4.12 2.55
N GLU A 287 -2.75 -3.03 3.08
CA GLU A 287 -1.38 -2.97 3.61
C GLU A 287 -1.41 -2.68 5.11
N ALA A 288 -0.48 -3.27 5.87
CA ALA A 288 -0.23 -2.85 7.24
C ALA A 288 0.25 -1.39 7.22
N PHE A 289 -0.31 -0.57 8.10
CA PHE A 289 0.01 0.85 8.12
C PHE A 289 1.36 1.10 8.80
N ASP A 290 2.23 1.80 8.10
CA ASP A 290 3.51 2.27 8.61
C ASP A 290 3.52 3.81 8.59
N PRO A 291 3.48 4.47 9.78
CA PRO A 291 3.43 5.93 9.87
C PRO A 291 4.64 6.63 9.23
N GLN A 292 5.85 6.06 9.35
CA GLN A 292 7.05 6.67 8.79
C GLN A 292 7.09 6.57 7.26
N ARG A 293 6.69 5.42 6.71
CA ARG A 293 6.55 5.23 5.27
C ARG A 293 5.51 6.20 4.69
N MET A 294 4.39 6.36 5.39
CA MET A 294 3.34 7.30 4.97
C MET A 294 3.82 8.76 5.04
N ALA A 295 4.55 9.15 6.09
CA ALA A 295 5.16 10.47 6.19
C ALA A 295 6.13 10.74 5.03
N ASN A 296 6.97 9.77 4.67
CA ASN A 296 7.88 9.88 3.53
C ASN A 296 7.13 10.08 2.21
N ARG A 297 6.04 9.33 1.99
CA ARG A 297 5.19 9.47 0.80
C ARG A 297 4.55 10.86 0.71
N ILE A 298 3.97 11.33 1.82
CA ILE A 298 3.35 12.67 1.92
C ILE A 298 4.37 13.79 1.64
N LEU A 299 5.61 13.63 2.10
CA LEU A 299 6.67 14.61 1.86
C LEU A 299 7.36 14.48 0.48
N GLY A 300 6.87 13.59 -0.38
CA GLY A 300 7.45 13.35 -1.70
C GLY A 300 8.86 12.74 -1.67
N MET A 301 9.24 12.14 -0.55
CA MET A 301 10.56 11.49 -0.37
C MET A 301 10.59 10.08 -0.96
N GLY A 302 9.46 9.56 -1.43
CA GLY A 302 9.30 8.22 -1.97
C GLY A 302 9.26 7.13 -0.89
N ASP A 303 8.98 5.90 -1.32
CA ASP A 303 8.93 4.72 -0.44
C ASP A 303 9.93 3.66 -0.95
N ILE A 304 11.21 3.87 -0.66
CA ILE A 304 12.29 2.98 -1.10
C ILE A 304 12.14 1.57 -0.51
N LEU A 305 11.64 1.46 0.74
CA LEU A 305 11.41 0.17 1.37
C LEU A 305 10.29 -0.61 0.67
N ALA A 306 9.18 0.07 0.32
CA ALA A 306 8.11 -0.56 -0.46
C ALA A 306 8.61 -1.06 -1.82
N LEU A 307 9.46 -0.30 -2.50
CA LEU A 307 10.09 -0.73 -3.74
C LEU A 307 10.93 -2.00 -3.56
N VAL A 308 11.71 -2.08 -2.47
CA VAL A 308 12.54 -3.25 -2.17
C VAL A 308 11.67 -4.46 -1.79
N GLU A 309 10.60 -4.27 -1.01
CA GLU A 309 9.67 -5.33 -0.64
C GLU A 309 8.90 -5.86 -1.85
N GLU A 310 8.42 -4.98 -2.72
CA GLU A 310 7.70 -5.37 -3.93
C GLU A 310 8.64 -6.07 -4.93
N ALA A 311 9.87 -5.57 -5.06
CA ALA A 311 10.90 -6.27 -5.80
C ALA A 311 11.15 -7.68 -5.24
N ARG A 312 11.13 -7.85 -3.91
CA ARG A 312 11.26 -9.17 -3.27
C ARG A 312 10.03 -10.06 -3.48
N LYS A 313 8.81 -9.51 -3.38
CA LYS A 313 7.56 -10.26 -3.60
C LYS A 313 7.35 -10.65 -5.06
N GLY A 314 7.76 -9.77 -5.98
CA GLY A 314 7.65 -9.97 -7.44
C GLY A 314 8.73 -10.89 -8.03
N VAL A 315 9.84 -11.08 -7.34
CA VAL A 315 10.90 -11.99 -7.78
C VAL A 315 10.50 -13.41 -7.41
N ASP A 316 10.14 -14.20 -8.43
CA ASP A 316 10.12 -15.66 -8.29
C ASP A 316 11.57 -16.11 -8.00
N THR A 317 11.85 -16.30 -6.69
CA THR A 317 13.18 -16.66 -6.19
C THR A 317 13.70 -17.92 -6.84
N LYS A 318 12.81 -18.84 -7.25
CA LYS A 318 13.13 -20.05 -7.98
C LYS A 318 13.56 -19.74 -9.41
N ALA A 319 12.78 -18.94 -10.13
CA ALA A 319 13.14 -18.51 -11.50
C ALA A 319 14.41 -17.66 -11.55
N ALA A 320 14.63 -16.79 -10.55
CA ALA A 320 15.86 -16.01 -10.42
C ALA A 320 17.07 -16.88 -10.09
N ALA A 321 16.91 -17.88 -9.20
CA ALA A 321 17.96 -18.86 -8.87
C ALA A 321 18.29 -19.75 -10.07
N ASP A 322 17.29 -20.22 -10.80
CA ASP A 322 17.44 -21.03 -12.00
C ASP A 322 18.18 -20.27 -13.11
N LEU A 323 17.83 -18.99 -13.32
CA LEU A 323 18.52 -18.12 -14.26
C LEU A 323 19.98 -17.86 -13.82
N ALA A 324 20.19 -17.60 -12.54
CA ALA A 324 21.55 -17.42 -11.99
C ALA A 324 22.39 -18.69 -12.13
N ASN A 325 21.83 -19.86 -11.86
CA ASN A 325 22.48 -21.14 -12.04
C ASN A 325 22.75 -21.43 -13.52
N LYS A 326 21.77 -21.16 -14.41
CA LYS A 326 21.96 -21.29 -15.86
C LYS A 326 23.12 -20.44 -16.37
N ILE A 327 23.24 -19.20 -15.85
CA ILE A 327 24.35 -18.30 -16.19
C ILE A 327 25.68 -18.77 -15.62
N LYS A 328 25.71 -19.28 -14.37
CA LYS A 328 26.92 -19.84 -13.74
C LYS A 328 27.46 -21.07 -14.47
N VAL A 329 26.58 -21.95 -14.91
CA VAL A 329 26.93 -23.19 -15.65
C VAL A 329 27.26 -22.90 -17.14
N GLY A 330 27.29 -21.65 -17.55
CA GLY A 330 27.66 -21.28 -18.93
C GLY A 330 26.51 -21.28 -19.93
N GLY A 331 25.28 -21.48 -19.50
CA GLY A 331 24.09 -21.44 -20.33
C GLY A 331 23.92 -20.08 -21.04
N LYS A 332 23.29 -20.13 -22.22
CA LYS A 332 22.96 -18.91 -22.99
C LYS A 332 21.61 -18.37 -22.55
N PHE A 333 21.50 -17.05 -22.40
CA PHE A 333 20.24 -16.36 -22.23
C PHE A 333 19.40 -16.49 -23.51
N ASP A 334 18.19 -17.04 -23.42
CA ASP A 334 17.31 -17.30 -24.56
C ASP A 334 15.98 -16.53 -24.48
N MET A 335 15.07 -16.72 -25.47
CA MET A 335 13.78 -16.03 -25.52
C MET A 335 12.81 -16.48 -24.41
N ASN A 336 12.98 -17.68 -23.84
CA ASN A 336 12.16 -18.13 -22.72
C ASN A 336 12.57 -17.38 -21.44
N ASP A 337 13.86 -17.16 -21.24
CA ASP A 337 14.40 -16.36 -20.13
C ASP A 337 13.89 -14.91 -20.25
N PHE A 338 13.92 -14.36 -21.48
CA PHE A 338 13.42 -13.00 -21.75
C PHE A 338 11.91 -12.88 -21.48
N LYS A 339 11.10 -13.86 -21.93
CA LYS A 339 9.67 -13.94 -21.62
C LYS A 339 9.41 -14.02 -20.12
N SER A 340 10.19 -14.82 -19.39
CA SER A 340 10.08 -14.95 -17.92
C SER A 340 10.29 -13.60 -17.26
N GLN A 341 11.31 -12.84 -17.66
CA GLN A 341 11.56 -11.50 -17.12
C GLN A 341 10.43 -10.50 -17.44
N LEU A 342 9.92 -10.49 -18.67
CA LEU A 342 8.77 -9.65 -19.04
C LEU A 342 7.52 -10.00 -18.21
N SER A 343 7.32 -11.30 -17.95
CA SER A 343 6.20 -11.78 -17.14
C SER A 343 6.35 -11.43 -15.65
N GLN A 344 7.58 -11.44 -15.13
CA GLN A 344 7.89 -10.98 -13.77
C GLN A 344 7.61 -9.48 -13.61
N MET A 345 8.05 -8.65 -14.57
CA MET A 345 7.74 -7.22 -14.57
C MET A 345 6.24 -6.95 -14.53
N LYS A 346 5.43 -7.75 -15.24
CA LYS A 346 3.97 -7.66 -15.19
C LYS A 346 3.40 -8.06 -13.82
N LYS A 347 3.93 -9.11 -13.18
CA LYS A 347 3.51 -9.59 -11.85
C LYS A 347 3.86 -8.60 -10.74
N MET A 348 4.90 -7.78 -10.91
CA MET A 348 5.32 -6.72 -9.99
C MET A 348 4.43 -5.46 -10.04
N GLY A 349 3.21 -5.55 -10.56
CA GLY A 349 2.27 -4.42 -10.61
C GLY A 349 2.45 -3.47 -11.80
N GLY A 350 3.32 -3.81 -12.75
CA GLY A 350 3.62 -2.97 -13.92
C GLY A 350 4.51 -1.77 -13.58
N MET A 351 4.81 -0.97 -14.61
CA MET A 351 5.67 0.22 -14.48
C MET A 351 5.02 1.33 -13.62
N ALA A 352 3.69 1.39 -13.58
CA ALA A 352 2.94 2.40 -12.83
C ALA A 352 3.15 2.26 -11.31
N SER A 353 3.02 1.05 -10.76
CA SER A 353 3.20 0.78 -9.33
C SER A 353 4.63 1.07 -8.84
N LEU A 354 5.63 0.85 -9.70
CA LEU A 354 7.02 1.18 -9.38
C LEU A 354 7.26 2.70 -9.36
N LEU A 355 6.66 3.44 -10.30
CA LEU A 355 6.80 4.89 -10.39
C LEU A 355 6.15 5.62 -9.21
N ASP A 356 4.98 5.17 -8.74
CA ASP A 356 4.28 5.76 -7.59
C ASP A 356 5.10 5.70 -6.29
N LYS A 357 6.05 4.79 -6.21
CA LYS A 357 6.93 4.59 -5.04
C LYS A 357 8.26 5.32 -5.13
N LEU A 358 8.57 5.88 -6.31
CA LEU A 358 9.79 6.69 -6.48
C LEU A 358 9.61 8.10 -5.91
N PRO A 359 10.71 8.76 -5.49
CA PRO A 359 10.66 10.17 -5.11
C PRO A 359 10.10 11.06 -6.24
N ALA A 360 9.38 12.12 -5.88
CA ALA A 360 8.66 13.01 -6.81
C ALA A 360 9.54 13.54 -7.97
N GLN A 361 10.84 13.70 -7.76
CA GLN A 361 11.78 14.14 -8.79
C GLN A 361 11.92 13.12 -9.94
N PHE A 362 11.85 11.82 -9.63
CA PHE A 362 11.91 10.74 -10.62
C PHE A 362 10.56 10.51 -11.28
N GLN A 363 9.46 10.73 -10.56
CA GLN A 363 8.11 10.67 -11.11
C GLN A 363 7.91 11.77 -12.18
N GLN A 364 8.36 12.98 -11.95
CA GLN A 364 8.30 14.08 -12.92
C GLN A 364 9.16 13.82 -14.16
N ALA A 365 10.34 13.22 -14.01
CA ALA A 365 11.21 12.86 -15.14
C ALA A 365 10.59 11.73 -16.00
N ALA A 366 9.78 10.86 -15.41
CA ALA A 366 9.09 9.75 -16.08
C ALA A 366 7.66 10.09 -16.53
N GLY A 367 7.10 11.21 -16.10
CA GLY A 367 5.71 11.63 -16.28
C GLY A 367 5.26 11.93 -17.73
N GLY A 368 6.16 11.80 -18.71
CA GLY A 368 5.81 11.82 -20.14
C GLY A 368 5.54 10.42 -20.74
N ALA A 369 5.73 9.33 -19.98
CA ALA A 369 5.53 7.99 -20.50
C ALA A 369 4.06 7.55 -20.31
N ASN A 370 3.38 7.29 -21.41
CA ASN A 370 2.02 6.76 -21.39
C ASN A 370 2.04 5.30 -20.89
N MET A 371 1.72 5.10 -19.62
CA MET A 371 1.81 3.84 -18.88
C MET A 371 0.98 2.72 -19.51
N ASP A 372 -0.23 3.04 -20.02
CA ASP A 372 -1.07 2.07 -20.73
C ASP A 372 -0.40 1.59 -22.02
N GLN A 373 0.41 2.44 -22.65
CA GLN A 373 1.19 2.05 -23.82
C GLN A 373 2.34 1.12 -23.45
N ALA A 374 3.01 1.34 -22.31
CA ALA A 374 4.09 0.47 -21.84
C ALA A 374 3.57 -0.94 -21.53
N ASP A 375 2.45 -1.06 -20.84
CA ASP A 375 1.81 -2.34 -20.53
C ASP A 375 1.28 -3.06 -21.79
N LYS A 376 0.79 -2.30 -22.77
CA LYS A 376 0.42 -2.84 -24.08
C LYS A 376 1.64 -3.36 -24.85
N GLN A 377 2.76 -2.64 -24.77
CA GLN A 377 4.01 -3.08 -25.42
C GLN A 377 4.54 -4.38 -24.80
N VAL A 378 4.55 -4.49 -23.46
CA VAL A 378 4.96 -5.74 -22.77
C VAL A 378 4.07 -6.90 -23.20
N ARG A 379 2.73 -6.73 -23.25
CA ARG A 379 1.81 -7.76 -23.71
C ARG A 379 2.07 -8.17 -25.16
N ARG A 380 2.36 -7.22 -26.05
CA ARG A 380 2.71 -7.50 -27.46
C ARG A 380 4.02 -8.26 -27.57
N MET A 381 5.05 -7.88 -26.80
CA MET A 381 6.32 -8.61 -26.77
C MET A 381 6.14 -10.07 -26.33
N VAL A 382 5.34 -10.33 -25.30
CA VAL A 382 5.02 -11.70 -24.86
C VAL A 382 4.29 -12.46 -25.98
N GLY A 383 3.30 -11.84 -26.65
CA GLY A 383 2.58 -12.45 -27.78
C GLY A 383 3.50 -12.78 -28.96
N ILE A 384 4.49 -11.94 -29.27
CA ILE A 384 5.50 -12.20 -30.29
C ILE A 384 6.33 -13.44 -29.93
N ILE A 385 6.78 -13.56 -28.67
CA ILE A 385 7.57 -14.72 -28.21
C ILE A 385 6.71 -15.99 -28.24
N ASP A 386 5.44 -15.91 -27.88
CA ASP A 386 4.52 -17.06 -27.90
C ASP A 386 4.25 -17.56 -29.31
N SER A 387 4.34 -16.70 -30.31
CA SER A 387 4.22 -17.05 -31.73
C SER A 387 5.48 -17.69 -32.31
N MET A 388 6.58 -17.78 -31.53
CA MET A 388 7.80 -18.48 -31.93
C MET A 388 7.71 -19.97 -31.62
N THR A 389 8.34 -20.80 -32.45
CA THR A 389 8.53 -22.23 -32.15
C THR A 389 9.54 -22.40 -30.99
N PRO A 390 9.52 -23.57 -30.29
CA PRO A 390 10.50 -23.85 -29.24
C PRO A 390 11.96 -23.73 -29.71
N GLY A 391 12.26 -24.16 -30.92
CA GLY A 391 13.60 -24.04 -31.51
C GLY A 391 14.02 -22.59 -31.78
N GLU A 392 13.08 -21.74 -32.19
CA GLU A 392 13.34 -20.30 -32.38
C GLU A 392 13.51 -19.56 -31.06
N ARG A 393 12.81 -19.97 -30.02
CA ARG A 393 13.02 -19.41 -28.66
C ARG A 393 14.37 -19.78 -28.08
N ALA A 394 14.83 -21.02 -28.31
CA ALA A 394 16.13 -21.48 -27.83
C ALA A 394 17.29 -20.89 -28.66
N LYS A 395 17.09 -20.64 -29.96
CA LYS A 395 18.12 -20.14 -30.90
C LYS A 395 17.55 -18.97 -31.72
N PRO A 396 17.50 -17.76 -31.17
CA PRO A 396 16.93 -16.58 -31.84
C PRO A 396 17.66 -16.19 -33.13
N GLU A 397 18.90 -16.63 -33.31
CA GLU A 397 19.68 -16.40 -34.52
C GLU A 397 19.02 -17.04 -35.78
N LEU A 398 18.14 -18.02 -35.59
CA LEU A 398 17.37 -18.67 -36.68
C LEU A 398 16.26 -17.78 -37.26
N ILE A 399 15.90 -16.69 -36.58
CA ILE A 399 14.76 -15.84 -36.94
C ILE A 399 15.15 -14.87 -38.07
N LYS A 400 15.09 -15.35 -39.34
CA LYS A 400 15.34 -14.55 -40.53
C LYS A 400 14.01 -14.06 -41.17
N ALA A 401 14.08 -13.36 -42.30
CA ALA A 401 12.97 -12.61 -42.91
C ALA A 401 11.63 -13.37 -43.00
N THR A 402 11.64 -14.62 -43.49
CA THR A 402 10.43 -15.44 -43.62
C THR A 402 9.82 -15.82 -42.29
N ARG A 403 10.66 -16.15 -41.29
CA ARG A 403 10.22 -16.49 -39.94
C ARG A 403 9.68 -15.23 -39.22
N LYS A 404 10.30 -14.07 -39.40
CA LYS A 404 9.78 -12.80 -38.87
C LYS A 404 8.39 -12.47 -39.36
N ARG A 405 8.08 -12.70 -40.67
CA ARG A 405 6.74 -12.50 -41.21
C ARG A 405 5.72 -13.47 -40.60
N ARG A 406 6.06 -14.76 -40.46
CA ARG A 406 5.21 -15.76 -39.83
C ARG A 406 4.92 -15.43 -38.36
N ILE A 407 5.96 -15.05 -37.59
CA ILE A 407 5.82 -14.68 -36.22
C ILE A 407 4.96 -13.41 -36.06
N ALA A 408 5.16 -12.41 -36.92
CA ALA A 408 4.37 -11.20 -36.96
C ALA A 408 2.88 -11.48 -37.25
N ALA A 409 2.60 -12.33 -38.24
CA ALA A 409 1.24 -12.75 -38.57
C ALA A 409 0.58 -13.51 -37.41
N GLY A 410 1.30 -14.43 -36.75
CA GLY A 410 0.80 -15.20 -35.62
C GLY A 410 0.53 -14.35 -34.38
N ALA A 411 1.31 -13.27 -34.15
CA ALA A 411 1.15 -12.36 -33.04
C ALA A 411 0.20 -11.19 -33.31
N GLY A 412 -0.31 -11.05 -34.55
CA GLY A 412 -1.17 -9.91 -34.93
C GLY A 412 -0.45 -8.57 -34.91
N VAL A 413 0.86 -8.54 -35.22
CA VAL A 413 1.70 -7.34 -35.17
C VAL A 413 2.45 -7.13 -36.52
N GLN A 414 3.05 -5.95 -36.67
CA GLN A 414 3.89 -5.68 -37.84
C GLN A 414 5.30 -6.28 -37.67
N VAL A 415 5.96 -6.58 -38.77
CA VAL A 415 7.34 -7.13 -38.80
C VAL A 415 8.33 -6.17 -38.10
N GLN A 416 8.07 -4.85 -38.15
CA GLN A 416 8.86 -3.86 -37.46
C GLN A 416 8.85 -4.04 -35.94
N GLU A 417 7.70 -4.45 -35.35
CA GLU A 417 7.59 -4.72 -33.91
C GLU A 417 8.40 -5.96 -33.53
N VAL A 418 8.40 -6.99 -34.38
CA VAL A 418 9.26 -8.18 -34.18
C VAL A 418 10.76 -7.78 -34.22
N ASN A 419 11.16 -6.93 -35.17
CA ASN A 419 12.54 -6.43 -35.25
C ASN A 419 12.93 -5.64 -34.01
N ARG A 420 12.06 -4.75 -33.53
CA ARG A 420 12.30 -3.95 -32.31
C ARG A 420 12.47 -4.84 -31.10
N MET A 421 11.62 -5.85 -30.93
CA MET A 421 11.71 -6.79 -29.80
C MET A 421 13.00 -7.61 -29.87
N LEU A 422 13.42 -8.10 -31.06
CA LEU A 422 14.69 -8.80 -31.25
C LEU A 422 15.90 -7.91 -30.90
N ALA A 423 15.88 -6.63 -31.30
CA ALA A 423 16.95 -5.68 -30.93
C ALA A 423 17.02 -5.46 -29.42
N GLN A 424 15.88 -5.35 -28.71
CA GLN A 424 15.84 -5.25 -27.24
C GLN A 424 16.41 -6.51 -26.57
N TYR A 425 16.05 -7.68 -27.08
CA TYR A 425 16.62 -8.94 -26.61
C TYR A 425 18.16 -8.97 -26.78
N GLU A 426 18.66 -8.56 -27.95
CA GLU A 426 20.11 -8.51 -28.22
C GLU A 426 20.84 -7.55 -27.27
N GLN A 427 20.27 -6.37 -27.00
CA GLN A 427 20.80 -5.42 -26.03
C GLN A 427 20.89 -6.02 -24.63
N MET A 428 19.80 -6.69 -24.19
CA MET A 428 19.77 -7.35 -22.90
C MET A 428 20.77 -8.50 -22.82
N ASN A 429 20.88 -9.33 -23.86
CA ASN A 429 21.85 -10.42 -23.94
C ASN A 429 23.29 -9.91 -23.90
N ALA A 430 23.59 -8.78 -24.58
CA ALA A 430 24.88 -8.12 -24.53
C ALA A 430 25.22 -7.58 -23.12
N MET A 431 24.23 -7.02 -22.43
CA MET A 431 24.36 -6.56 -21.05
C MET A 431 24.65 -7.74 -20.10
N MET A 432 23.90 -8.83 -20.22
CA MET A 432 24.10 -10.06 -19.44
C MET A 432 25.48 -10.69 -19.66
N LYS A 433 26.02 -10.65 -20.88
CA LYS A 433 27.37 -11.10 -21.17
C LYS A 433 28.45 -10.26 -20.48
N LYS A 434 28.24 -8.94 -20.36
CA LYS A 434 29.16 -8.04 -19.61
C LYS A 434 29.16 -8.35 -18.11
N PHE A 435 28.05 -8.81 -17.55
CA PHE A 435 27.97 -9.24 -16.14
C PHE A 435 28.73 -10.53 -15.84
N LYS A 436 28.90 -11.44 -16.81
CA LYS A 436 29.75 -12.66 -16.66
C LYS A 436 31.23 -12.34 -16.40
N GLY A 437 31.73 -11.17 -16.78
CA GLY A 437 33.12 -10.79 -16.70
C GLY A 437 33.55 -10.00 -15.45
N GLY A 438 32.88 -10.10 -14.30
CA GLY A 438 33.24 -9.37 -13.07
C GLY A 438 32.81 -7.91 -13.04
N GLY A 439 32.00 -7.46 -13.99
CA GLY A 439 31.49 -6.07 -14.10
C GLY A 439 30.55 -5.66 -12.95
N MET A 440 29.92 -6.61 -12.26
CA MET A 440 29.03 -6.34 -11.12
C MET A 440 29.78 -5.70 -9.94
N MET A 441 31.00 -6.14 -9.66
CA MET A 441 31.83 -5.59 -8.59
C MET A 441 32.37 -4.18 -8.90
N LYS A 442 32.66 -3.90 -10.18
CA LYS A 442 33.04 -2.56 -10.64
C LYS A 442 31.87 -1.57 -10.63
N MET A 443 30.65 -2.02 -10.99
CA MET A 443 29.44 -1.18 -10.99
C MET A 443 28.95 -0.88 -9.57
N MET A 444 29.01 -1.84 -8.64
CA MET A 444 28.73 -1.60 -7.20
C MET A 444 29.77 -0.65 -6.57
N ARG A 445 31.04 -0.72 -6.97
CA ARG A 445 32.06 0.28 -6.55
C ARG A 445 31.77 1.66 -7.11
N GLY A 446 31.31 1.77 -8.36
CA GLY A 446 30.93 3.05 -8.99
C GLY A 446 29.68 3.67 -8.34
N MET A 447 28.66 2.85 -7.99
CA MET A 447 27.47 3.32 -7.26
C MET A 447 27.76 3.72 -5.80
N LYS A 448 28.72 3.05 -5.13
CA LYS A 448 29.18 3.46 -3.79
C LYS A 448 29.87 4.83 -3.80
N GLY A 449 30.50 5.22 -4.92
CA GLY A 449 31.09 6.57 -5.09
C GLY A 449 30.06 7.67 -5.39
N MET A 450 28.82 7.30 -5.80
CA MET A 450 27.74 8.24 -6.12
C MET A 450 26.73 8.45 -4.98
N MET A 451 26.86 7.70 -3.87
CA MET A 451 26.10 7.88 -2.64
C MET A 451 27.05 8.35 -1.51
N PRO A 452 27.23 9.65 -1.28
CA PRO A 452 27.91 10.14 -0.10
C PRO A 452 26.99 9.96 1.10
N GLY A 453 27.29 9.00 2.00
CA GLY A 453 26.57 8.92 3.27
C GLY A 453 26.30 7.54 3.87
N MET A 454 26.89 6.45 3.36
CA MET A 454 26.88 5.15 4.06
C MET A 454 28.28 4.80 4.56
N ARG A 455 28.58 5.25 5.74
CA ARG A 455 29.58 4.67 6.64
C ARG A 455 28.87 4.08 7.85
#